data_2831587e2a50e735e0a31355511dc503
#
_entry.id   2831587e2a50e735e0a31355511dc503
#
_cell.length_a   1.000
_cell.length_b   1.000
_cell.length_c   1.000
_cell.angle_alpha   90.00
_cell.angle_beta   90.00
_cell.angle_gamma   90.00
#
_symmetry.space_group_name_H-M   'P 1'
#
loop_
_entity.id
_entity.type
_entity.pdbx_description
1 polymer ?
#
loop_
_entity_poly.entity_id
_entity_poly.type
_entity_poly.pdbx_seq_one_letter_code
_entity_poly.pdbx_strand_id
1 'polypeptide(L)'
;RKAGLSLDKDLATLAAAPRIAAKPQAVAYMKAHYTPNAKPSVPLLAVQAIGDGQTSPSLQSGYFDAAKGKDVRSLWTRSAGHCRIAPEVIVSAVEQVRVRLESGRWPKPGAQFVPPPPAPMLRPCIRGKACR
;
A
#
# COMPACT_ATOMS: atom_id res chain seq x y z
N ARG A 1 -19.99 27.38 -18.87
CA ARG A 1 -18.96 28.45 -19.10
C ARG A 1 -19.45 29.82 -18.61
N LYS A 2 -19.89 29.92 -17.34
CA LYS A 2 -20.44 31.18 -16.83
C LYS A 2 -19.40 32.25 -16.40
N ALA A 3 -18.12 31.93 -16.42
CA ALA A 3 -17.07 32.84 -15.90
C ALA A 3 -15.94 33.11 -16.93
N GLY A 4 -16.14 32.89 -18.21
CA GLY A 4 -15.08 33.06 -19.22
C GLY A 4 -13.88 32.11 -19.06
N LEU A 5 -14.00 31.09 -18.20
CA LEU A 5 -12.96 30.10 -17.94
C LEU A 5 -12.89 29.07 -19.06
N SER A 6 -11.69 28.67 -19.43
CA SER A 6 -11.43 27.61 -20.39
C SER A 6 -10.60 26.52 -19.74
N LEU A 7 -11.20 25.35 -19.53
CA LEU A 7 -10.51 24.20 -18.96
C LEU A 7 -9.28 23.81 -19.78
N ASP A 8 -9.38 23.82 -21.10
CA ASP A 8 -8.26 23.45 -22.00
C ASP A 8 -7.07 24.42 -21.83
N LYS A 9 -7.37 25.73 -21.73
CA LYS A 9 -6.34 26.74 -21.48
C LYS A 9 -5.68 26.57 -20.10
N ASP A 10 -6.48 26.28 -19.08
CA ASP A 10 -5.98 26.08 -17.72
C ASP A 10 -5.13 24.81 -17.64
N LEU A 11 -5.57 23.72 -18.26
CA LEU A 11 -4.80 22.49 -18.34
C LEU A 11 -3.49 22.68 -19.13
N ALA A 12 -3.51 23.41 -20.23
CA ALA A 12 -2.30 23.75 -20.99
C ALA A 12 -1.32 24.59 -20.15
N THR A 13 -1.83 25.55 -19.38
CA THR A 13 -1.04 26.39 -18.47
C THR A 13 -0.39 25.53 -17.37
N LEU A 14 -1.16 24.63 -16.75
CA LEU A 14 -0.65 23.67 -15.77
C LEU A 14 0.39 22.70 -16.36
N ALA A 15 0.18 22.24 -17.57
CA ALA A 15 1.13 21.35 -18.24
C ALA A 15 2.45 22.05 -18.57
N ALA A 16 2.41 23.35 -18.93
CA ALA A 16 3.60 24.16 -19.20
C ALA A 16 4.33 24.67 -17.95
N ALA A 17 3.68 24.61 -16.78
CA ALA A 17 4.28 25.10 -15.54
C ALA A 17 5.53 24.29 -15.15
N PRO A 18 6.56 24.94 -14.58
CA PRO A 18 7.74 24.24 -14.07
C PRO A 18 7.36 23.17 -13.06
N ARG A 19 7.90 21.97 -13.20
CA ARG A 19 7.67 20.88 -12.27
C ARG A 19 8.66 20.96 -11.12
N ILE A 20 8.15 20.81 -9.89
CA ILE A 20 9.00 20.60 -8.73
C ILE A 20 9.66 19.23 -8.87
N ALA A 21 10.98 19.21 -8.84
CA ALA A 21 11.77 17.98 -8.88
C ALA A 21 12.60 17.86 -7.60
N ALA A 22 12.69 16.64 -7.08
CA ALA A 22 13.53 16.37 -5.94
C ALA A 22 15.02 16.49 -6.32
N LYS A 23 15.83 17.05 -5.42
CA LYS A 23 17.30 17.11 -5.61
C LYS A 23 17.84 15.68 -5.72
N PRO A 24 18.78 15.40 -6.66
CA PRO A 24 19.32 14.05 -6.86
C PRO A 24 19.89 13.41 -5.59
N GLN A 25 20.56 14.19 -4.74
CA GLN A 25 21.11 13.73 -3.46
C GLN A 25 20.00 13.29 -2.49
N ALA A 26 18.87 14.04 -2.43
CA ALA A 26 17.74 13.66 -1.60
C ALA A 26 17.08 12.36 -2.09
N VAL A 27 16.96 12.19 -3.41
CA VAL A 27 16.46 10.96 -4.01
C VAL A 27 17.38 9.77 -3.69
N ALA A 28 18.70 9.96 -3.80
CA ALA A 28 19.68 8.93 -3.47
C ALA A 28 19.59 8.53 -1.98
N TYR A 29 19.48 9.52 -1.09
CA TYR A 29 19.33 9.29 0.34
C TYR A 29 18.06 8.50 0.66
N MET A 30 16.91 8.91 0.12
CA MET A 30 15.64 8.20 0.32
C MET A 30 15.69 6.76 -0.20
N LYS A 31 16.29 6.54 -1.36
CA LYS A 31 16.47 5.19 -1.91
C LYS A 31 17.35 4.31 -1.03
N ALA A 32 18.42 4.86 -0.47
CA ALA A 32 19.34 4.12 0.38
C ALA A 32 18.74 3.76 1.75
N HIS A 33 17.98 4.67 2.36
CA HIS A 33 17.57 4.55 3.76
C HIS A 33 16.09 4.22 3.95
N TYR A 34 15.21 4.66 3.06
CA TYR A 34 13.75 4.56 3.24
C TYR A 34 13.05 3.65 2.23
N THR A 35 13.77 3.05 1.28
CA THR A 35 13.18 2.08 0.37
C THR A 35 13.21 0.69 1.01
N PRO A 36 12.05 0.04 1.22
CA PRO A 36 11.99 -1.28 1.84
C PRO A 36 12.64 -2.34 0.94
N ASN A 37 13.24 -3.36 1.56
CA ASN A 37 13.79 -4.50 0.83
C ASN A 37 12.76 -5.61 0.56
N ALA A 38 11.57 -5.50 1.14
CA ALA A 38 10.49 -6.50 1.08
C ALA A 38 10.93 -7.93 1.53
N LYS A 39 11.83 -7.98 2.50
CA LYS A 39 12.35 -9.22 3.11
C LYS A 39 12.18 -9.16 4.62
N PRO A 40 10.97 -9.27 5.16
CA PRO A 40 10.78 -9.27 6.61
C PRO A 40 11.48 -10.49 7.23
N SER A 41 12.11 -10.29 8.37
CA SER A 41 12.79 -11.35 9.14
C SER A 41 11.85 -12.07 10.11
N VAL A 42 10.63 -11.59 10.25
CA VAL A 42 9.58 -12.14 11.12
C VAL A 42 8.25 -12.19 10.35
N PRO A 43 7.27 -12.99 10.81
CA PRO A 43 5.95 -12.98 10.22
C PRO A 43 5.34 -11.58 10.23
N LEU A 44 4.91 -11.12 9.07
CA LEU A 44 4.30 -9.81 8.85
C LEU A 44 2.89 -9.99 8.32
N LEU A 45 1.91 -9.45 9.03
CA LEU A 45 0.52 -9.37 8.60
C LEU A 45 0.12 -7.90 8.50
N ALA A 46 -0.45 -7.50 7.38
CA ALA A 46 -1.06 -6.18 7.22
C ALA A 46 -2.55 -6.31 6.93
N VAL A 47 -3.32 -5.40 7.53
CA VAL A 47 -4.75 -5.24 7.26
C VAL A 47 -4.97 -3.84 6.73
N GLN A 48 -5.69 -3.73 5.62
CA GLN A 48 -6.05 -2.43 5.05
C GLN A 48 -7.50 -2.41 4.58
N ALA A 49 -8.12 -1.26 4.72
CA ALA A 49 -9.43 -0.97 4.13
C ALA A 49 -9.29 -0.79 2.61
N ILE A 50 -10.14 -1.45 1.82
CA ILE A 50 -10.13 -1.26 0.36
C ILE A 50 -10.57 0.15 -0.06
N GLY A 51 -11.31 0.86 0.79
CA GLY A 51 -11.77 2.24 0.59
C GLY A 51 -10.92 3.28 1.35
N ASP A 52 -9.65 3.00 1.62
CA ASP A 52 -8.75 3.98 2.24
C ASP A 52 -8.38 5.08 1.24
N GLY A 53 -8.82 6.30 1.51
CA GLY A 53 -8.58 7.48 0.67
C GLY A 53 -7.26 8.21 0.95
N GLN A 54 -6.53 7.85 2.01
CA GLN A 54 -5.25 8.48 2.36
C GLN A 54 -4.07 7.59 1.98
N THR A 55 -4.15 6.30 2.27
CA THR A 55 -3.10 5.33 1.93
C THR A 55 -3.63 4.38 0.86
N SER A 56 -3.13 4.54 -0.36
CA SER A 56 -3.60 3.72 -1.47
C SER A 56 -3.41 2.22 -1.18
N PRO A 57 -4.46 1.40 -1.33
CA PRO A 57 -4.35 -0.07 -1.27
C PRO A 57 -3.26 -0.65 -2.19
N SER A 58 -2.95 0.04 -3.28
CA SER A 58 -1.86 -0.33 -4.20
C SER A 58 -0.49 -0.41 -3.53
N LEU A 59 -0.22 0.42 -2.52
CA LEU A 59 1.07 0.41 -1.81
C LEU A 59 1.23 -0.88 -1.00
N GLN A 60 0.19 -1.30 -0.29
CA GLN A 60 0.20 -2.58 0.42
C GLN A 60 0.33 -3.75 -0.55
N SER A 61 -0.52 -3.82 -1.59
CA SER A 61 -0.44 -4.86 -2.61
C SER A 61 0.97 -4.95 -3.22
N GLY A 62 1.54 -3.80 -3.63
CA GLY A 62 2.86 -3.77 -4.25
C GLY A 62 3.99 -4.24 -3.33
N TYR A 63 3.92 -3.92 -2.03
CA TYR A 63 4.88 -4.43 -1.05
C TYR A 63 4.76 -5.95 -0.88
N PHE A 64 3.54 -6.46 -0.66
CA PHE A 64 3.31 -7.89 -0.42
C PHE A 64 3.58 -8.74 -1.67
N ASP A 65 3.27 -8.22 -2.87
CA ASP A 65 3.66 -8.86 -4.13
C ASP A 65 5.19 -8.99 -4.27
N ALA A 66 5.92 -7.98 -3.80
CA ALA A 66 7.37 -7.99 -3.84
C ALA A 66 7.99 -8.87 -2.75
N ALA A 67 7.38 -8.91 -1.58
CA ALA A 67 7.86 -9.67 -0.43
C ALA A 67 7.78 -11.19 -0.65
N LYS A 68 6.78 -11.66 -1.36
CA LYS A 68 6.49 -13.08 -1.70
C LYS A 68 7.10 -14.10 -0.73
N GLY A 69 6.31 -14.75 0.07
CA GLY A 69 6.82 -15.78 0.94
C GLY A 69 5.84 -16.23 2.02
N LYS A 70 6.24 -17.27 2.71
CA LYS A 70 5.43 -17.86 3.79
C LYS A 70 5.26 -16.95 5.02
N ASP A 71 6.11 -15.94 5.17
CA ASP A 71 6.14 -15.07 6.33
C ASP A 71 5.37 -13.76 6.14
N VAL A 72 4.72 -13.58 5.00
CA VAL A 72 3.92 -12.39 4.74
C VAL A 72 2.47 -12.72 4.44
N ARG A 73 1.55 -11.90 4.97
CA ARG A 73 0.12 -11.99 4.69
C ARG A 73 -0.50 -10.60 4.57
N SER A 74 -1.24 -10.38 3.50
CA SER A 74 -2.06 -9.18 3.31
C SER A 74 -3.53 -9.54 3.43
N LEU A 75 -4.27 -8.81 4.26
CA LEU A 75 -5.70 -8.94 4.47
C LEU A 75 -6.40 -7.63 4.16
N TRP A 76 -7.64 -7.73 3.70
CA TRP A 76 -8.43 -6.59 3.24
C TRP A 76 -9.77 -6.55 3.91
N THR A 77 -10.24 -5.34 4.26
CA THR A 77 -11.57 -5.14 4.81
C THR A 77 -12.41 -4.27 3.88
N ARG A 78 -13.72 -4.42 3.95
CA ARG A 78 -14.67 -3.66 3.12
C ARG A 78 -14.97 -2.27 3.69
N SER A 79 -14.22 -1.81 4.69
CA SER A 79 -14.43 -0.49 5.26
C SER A 79 -13.94 0.63 4.33
N ALA A 80 -14.48 1.82 4.53
CA ALA A 80 -14.04 3.05 3.90
C ALA A 80 -13.41 3.97 4.94
N GLY A 81 -12.38 4.72 4.54
CA GLY A 81 -11.65 5.66 5.38
C GLY A 81 -10.38 5.10 5.99
N HIS A 82 -9.47 6.02 6.33
CA HIS A 82 -8.15 5.69 6.87
C HIS A 82 -8.27 5.19 8.32
N CYS A 83 -7.61 4.07 8.64
CA CYS A 83 -7.60 3.43 9.98
C CYS A 83 -8.99 3.09 10.56
N ARG A 84 -10.04 3.08 9.74
CA ARG A 84 -11.39 2.68 10.18
C ARG A 84 -11.57 1.16 10.08
N ILE A 85 -10.81 0.46 10.91
CA ILE A 85 -10.85 -1.01 11.00
C ILE A 85 -11.59 -1.36 12.28
N ALA A 86 -12.62 -2.21 12.18
CA ALA A 86 -13.41 -2.61 13.33
C ALA A 86 -12.57 -3.42 14.32
N PRO A 87 -12.79 -3.28 15.65
CA PRO A 87 -12.00 -3.95 16.67
C PRO A 87 -11.91 -5.47 16.51
N GLU A 88 -13.00 -6.10 16.12
CA GLU A 88 -13.06 -7.55 15.89
C GLU A 88 -12.16 -8.02 14.73
N VAL A 89 -11.94 -7.15 13.73
CA VAL A 89 -11.01 -7.40 12.63
C VAL A 89 -9.58 -7.37 13.13
N ILE A 90 -9.26 -6.41 14.00
CA ILE A 90 -7.93 -6.28 14.62
C ILE A 90 -7.64 -7.50 15.47
N VAL A 91 -8.57 -7.90 16.33
CA VAL A 91 -8.44 -9.11 17.17
C VAL A 91 -8.21 -10.35 16.30
N SER A 92 -8.99 -10.50 15.23
CA SER A 92 -8.83 -11.63 14.31
C SER A 92 -7.47 -11.61 13.58
N ALA A 93 -6.95 -10.44 13.25
CA ALA A 93 -5.63 -10.30 12.64
C ALA A 93 -4.52 -10.71 13.62
N VAL A 94 -4.58 -10.27 14.87
CA VAL A 94 -3.65 -10.66 15.93
C VAL A 94 -3.69 -12.18 16.15
N GLU A 95 -4.88 -12.78 16.20
CA GLU A 95 -5.05 -14.21 16.32
C GLU A 95 -4.41 -14.99 15.17
N GLN A 96 -4.52 -14.48 13.94
CA GLN A 96 -3.83 -15.10 12.80
C GLN A 96 -2.30 -15.08 12.95
N VAL A 97 -1.74 -13.99 13.48
CA VAL A 97 -0.29 -13.93 13.77
C VAL A 97 0.07 -14.94 14.86
N ARG A 98 -0.73 -15.04 15.94
CA ARG A 98 -0.53 -16.02 17.00
C ARG A 98 -0.48 -17.45 16.43
N VAL A 99 -1.49 -17.83 15.65
CA VAL A 99 -1.56 -19.16 15.03
C VAL A 99 -0.35 -19.38 14.09
N ARG A 100 0.05 -18.34 13.33
CA ARG A 100 1.24 -18.43 12.46
C ARG A 100 2.52 -18.71 13.27
N LEU A 101 2.69 -18.06 14.40
CA LEU A 101 3.86 -18.27 15.27
C LEU A 101 3.88 -19.66 15.89
N GLU A 102 2.73 -20.16 16.34
CA GLU A 102 2.62 -21.45 17.02
C GLU A 102 2.69 -22.65 16.04
N SER A 103 2.00 -22.55 14.91
CA SER A 103 1.84 -23.67 13.98
C SER A 103 2.76 -23.62 12.75
N GLY A 104 3.46 -22.50 12.53
CA GLY A 104 4.25 -22.29 11.32
C GLY A 104 3.40 -22.05 10.07
N ARG A 105 2.06 -21.94 10.18
CA ARG A 105 1.14 -21.76 9.03
C ARG A 105 0.15 -20.65 9.29
N TRP A 106 -0.21 -19.92 8.24
CA TRP A 106 -1.29 -18.96 8.33
C TRP A 106 -2.64 -19.67 8.30
N PRO A 107 -3.55 -19.38 9.24
CA PRO A 107 -4.91 -19.95 9.19
C PRO A 107 -5.71 -19.38 8.03
N LYS A 108 -6.82 -20.02 7.67
CA LYS A 108 -7.77 -19.46 6.70
C LYS A 108 -8.33 -18.12 7.22
N PRO A 109 -8.35 -17.07 6.40
CA PRO A 109 -8.98 -15.80 6.79
C PRO A 109 -10.45 -15.98 7.15
N GLY A 110 -10.91 -15.28 8.18
CA GLY A 110 -12.33 -15.26 8.55
C GLY A 110 -13.19 -14.48 7.54
N ALA A 111 -14.52 -14.59 7.67
CA ALA A 111 -15.49 -13.96 6.76
C ALA A 111 -15.47 -12.41 6.76
N GLN A 112 -14.87 -11.78 7.77
CA GLN A 112 -14.68 -10.33 7.86
C GLN A 112 -13.65 -9.79 6.86
N PHE A 113 -12.82 -10.65 6.28
CA PHE A 113 -11.86 -10.27 5.26
C PHE A 113 -12.41 -10.51 3.87
N VAL A 114 -12.10 -9.61 2.96
CA VAL A 114 -12.54 -9.65 1.57
C VAL A 114 -11.38 -9.98 0.63
N PRO A 115 -11.65 -10.40 -0.61
CA PRO A 115 -10.60 -10.59 -1.61
C PRO A 115 -9.77 -9.32 -1.81
N PRO A 116 -8.51 -9.47 -2.24
CA PRO A 116 -7.66 -8.32 -2.56
C PRO A 116 -8.32 -7.43 -3.63
N PRO A 117 -8.05 -6.10 -3.57
CA PRO A 117 -8.52 -5.20 -4.61
C PRO A 117 -7.89 -5.56 -5.97
N PRO A 118 -8.42 -5.01 -7.07
CA PRO A 118 -7.82 -5.16 -8.40
C PRO A 118 -6.34 -4.81 -8.41
N ALA A 119 -5.63 -5.22 -9.47
CA ALA A 119 -4.21 -4.97 -9.63
C ALA A 119 -3.84 -3.52 -9.33
N PRO A 120 -2.75 -3.27 -8.60
CA PRO A 120 -2.38 -1.94 -8.13
C PRO A 120 -2.04 -1.00 -9.29
N MET A 121 -2.60 0.20 -9.26
CA MET A 121 -2.24 1.29 -10.18
C MET A 121 -0.89 1.91 -9.83
N LEU A 122 -0.53 1.91 -8.54
CA LEU A 122 0.73 2.42 -8.03
C LEU A 122 1.55 1.28 -7.45
N ARG A 123 2.86 1.31 -7.69
CA ARG A 123 3.78 0.32 -7.13
C ARG A 123 4.85 1.04 -6.30
N PRO A 124 5.05 0.65 -5.04
CA PRO A 124 6.14 1.23 -4.26
C PRO A 124 7.49 0.83 -4.84
N CYS A 125 8.48 1.71 -4.68
CA CYS A 125 9.87 1.34 -4.95
C CYS A 125 10.34 0.31 -3.92
N ILE A 126 10.94 -0.76 -4.40
CA ILE A 126 11.52 -1.82 -3.57
C ILE A 126 13.02 -1.85 -3.83
N ARG A 127 13.82 -1.93 -2.77
CA ARG A 127 15.28 -1.97 -2.85
C ARG A 127 15.74 -3.13 -3.75
N GLY A 128 16.63 -2.83 -4.70
CA GLY A 128 17.13 -3.80 -5.67
C GLY A 128 16.19 -4.08 -6.85
N LYS A 129 15.09 -3.31 -6.99
CA LYS A 129 14.18 -3.37 -8.15
C LYS A 129 14.03 -1.99 -8.77
N ALA A 130 13.78 -1.94 -10.08
CA ALA A 130 13.43 -0.69 -10.74
C ALA A 130 12.12 -0.14 -10.19
N CYS A 131 12.07 1.16 -9.87
CA CYS A 131 10.81 1.85 -9.59
C CYS A 131 10.04 2.01 -10.90
N ARG A 132 8.79 1.60 -10.96
CA ARG A 132 7.89 1.69 -12.12
C ARG A 132 6.75 2.64 -11.83
#